data_e5066ccb1309a86f90345d66691a2bc1
#
_entry.id   e5066ccb1309a86f90345d66691a2bc1
#
_cell.length_a   1.000
_cell.length_b   1.000
_cell.length_c   1.000
_cell.angle_alpha   90.00
_cell.angle_beta   90.00
_cell.angle_gamma   90.00
#
_symmetry.space_group_name_H-M   'P 1'
#
loop_
_entity.id
_entity.type
_entity.pdbx_description
1 polymer ?
#
loop_
_entity_poly.entity_id
_entity_poly.type
_entity_poly.pdbx_seq_one_letter_code
_entity_poly.pdbx_strand_id
1 'polypeptide(L)'
;MKIKEKLTLGIVFLFIEFLVIALFGAYSIYSISQQSEKIMKDNNLSIQYAENMLQTIDQINALQLAILFIPSKKNHGNELAGLYDKFEKTLRKEADNVTEPGEKELLQSLTGEYQSYKVSVAEIDAVKDKSAFYFQNLLSKHHSIKTKIYHISDLNMQAILKKNESVNQYERRSYVILTIIASICFLLSIVFIFNFPGMISDPIRQLSESLKGVAEGNYDIRLDFKSNSEFKEMEGAVRTIADLLRRYEGSQMEAALRAREDIAGTIEQTLERLRASHEQIRNLDIKRIIDDQSNLIEILQAE
;
A
#
# COMPACT_ATOMS: atom_id res chain seq x y z
N MET A 1 -24.41 29.22 -4.22
CA MET A 1 -23.52 28.57 -3.22
C MET A 1 -22.82 29.65 -2.42
N LYS A 2 -22.84 29.54 -1.10
CA LYS A 2 -22.12 30.42 -0.18
C LYS A 2 -20.62 30.26 -0.32
N ILE A 3 -19.84 31.28 0.05
CA ILE A 3 -18.36 31.25 0.02
C ILE A 3 -17.85 30.06 0.85
N LYS A 4 -18.43 29.86 2.04
CA LYS A 4 -18.13 28.74 2.91
C LYS A 4 -18.35 27.38 2.21
N GLU A 5 -19.45 27.22 1.47
CA GLU A 5 -19.75 25.96 0.75
C GLU A 5 -18.76 25.68 -0.36
N LYS A 6 -18.33 26.71 -1.10
CA LYS A 6 -17.30 26.59 -2.15
C LYS A 6 -15.95 26.20 -1.57
N LEU A 7 -15.55 26.85 -0.47
CA LEU A 7 -14.32 26.53 0.28
C LEU A 7 -14.32 25.10 0.79
N THR A 8 -15.41 24.71 1.48
CA THR A 8 -15.57 23.35 2.00
C THR A 8 -15.52 22.32 0.88
N LEU A 9 -16.19 22.58 -0.26
CA LEU A 9 -16.19 21.66 -1.40
C LEU A 9 -14.78 21.49 -1.98
N GLY A 10 -14.00 22.58 -2.05
CA GLY A 10 -12.60 22.51 -2.50
C GLY A 10 -11.70 21.69 -1.59
N ILE A 11 -11.82 21.89 -0.28
CA ILE A 11 -11.05 21.13 0.73
C ILE A 11 -11.45 19.65 0.68
N VAL A 12 -12.76 19.37 0.62
CA VAL A 12 -13.29 17.99 0.52
C VAL A 12 -12.80 17.30 -0.75
N PHE A 13 -12.74 18.03 -1.87
CA PHE A 13 -12.22 17.49 -3.13
C PHE A 13 -10.76 17.04 -2.99
N LEU A 14 -9.88 17.89 -2.47
CA LEU A 14 -8.48 17.55 -2.24
C LEU A 14 -8.32 16.40 -1.23
N PHE A 15 -9.17 16.38 -0.19
CA PHE A 15 -9.17 15.28 0.78
C PHE A 15 -9.56 13.95 0.15
N ILE A 16 -10.56 13.94 -0.76
CA ILE A 16 -10.99 12.75 -1.49
C ILE A 16 -9.84 12.25 -2.39
N GLU A 17 -9.15 13.13 -3.11
CA GLU A 17 -7.99 12.74 -3.93
C GLU A 17 -6.91 12.04 -3.09
N PHE A 18 -6.56 12.64 -1.96
CA PHE A 18 -5.61 12.05 -1.01
C PHE A 18 -6.07 10.69 -0.48
N LEU A 19 -7.34 10.59 -0.11
CA LEU A 19 -7.94 9.35 0.40
C LEU A 19 -7.89 8.22 -0.65
N VAL A 20 -8.15 8.52 -1.91
CA VAL A 20 -8.09 7.53 -3.01
C VAL A 20 -6.67 6.98 -3.15
N ILE A 21 -5.66 7.85 -3.15
CA ILE A 21 -4.25 7.43 -3.26
C ILE A 21 -3.85 6.57 -2.04
N ALA A 22 -4.20 7.01 -0.84
CA ALA A 22 -3.87 6.32 0.41
C ALA A 22 -4.53 4.94 0.50
N LEU A 23 -5.82 4.84 0.18
CA LEU A 23 -6.56 3.57 0.21
C LEU A 23 -6.04 2.59 -0.84
N PHE A 24 -5.77 3.07 -2.06
CA PHE A 24 -5.21 2.21 -3.11
C PHE A 24 -3.80 1.74 -2.76
N GLY A 25 -2.95 2.61 -2.22
CA GLY A 25 -1.61 2.27 -1.74
C GLY A 25 -1.64 1.21 -0.64
N ALA A 26 -2.47 1.42 0.39
CA ALA A 26 -2.66 0.48 1.49
C ALA A 26 -3.18 -0.88 1.01
N TYR A 27 -4.16 -0.89 0.11
CA TYR A 27 -4.69 -2.11 -0.49
C TYR A 27 -3.62 -2.88 -1.29
N SER A 28 -2.81 -2.17 -2.09
CA SER A 28 -1.74 -2.79 -2.88
C SER A 28 -0.69 -3.44 -1.99
N ILE A 29 -0.23 -2.75 -0.93
CA ILE A 29 0.74 -3.29 0.03
C ILE A 29 0.16 -4.52 0.75
N TYR A 30 -1.08 -4.45 1.22
CA TYR A 30 -1.74 -5.57 1.89
C TYR A 30 -1.86 -6.80 0.97
N SER A 31 -2.26 -6.59 -0.29
CA SER A 31 -2.41 -7.67 -1.27
C SER A 31 -1.08 -8.36 -1.59
N ILE A 32 0.00 -7.60 -1.75
CA ILE A 32 1.36 -8.12 -1.98
C ILE A 32 1.82 -8.94 -0.77
N SER A 33 1.67 -8.42 0.44
CA SER A 33 2.07 -9.10 1.67
C SER A 33 1.37 -10.45 1.85
N GLN A 34 0.06 -10.51 1.69
CA GLN A 34 -0.74 -11.74 1.85
C GLN A 34 -0.38 -12.83 0.82
N GLN A 35 -0.11 -12.43 -0.43
CA GLN A 35 0.24 -13.40 -1.48
C GLN A 35 1.65 -13.98 -1.30
N SER A 36 2.57 -13.20 -0.77
CA SER A 36 3.97 -13.60 -0.59
C SER A 36 4.17 -14.52 0.61
N GLU A 37 3.54 -14.21 1.75
CA GLU A 37 3.86 -14.84 3.03
C GLU A 37 3.48 -16.33 3.10
N LYS A 38 2.26 -16.68 2.72
CA LYS A 38 1.75 -18.05 2.86
C LYS A 38 2.51 -19.05 1.99
N ILE A 39 2.78 -18.69 0.76
CA ILE A 39 3.39 -19.58 -0.24
C ILE A 39 4.88 -19.77 0.03
N MET A 40 5.59 -18.69 0.38
CA MET A 40 6.99 -18.80 0.77
C MET A 40 7.16 -19.67 2.01
N LYS A 41 6.25 -19.59 2.97
CA LYS A 41 6.33 -20.37 4.21
C LYS A 41 6.13 -21.87 3.96
N ASP A 42 5.07 -22.25 3.28
CA ASP A 42 4.69 -23.66 3.11
C ASP A 42 5.71 -24.37 2.19
N ASN A 43 6.08 -23.78 1.05
CA ASN A 43 7.05 -24.38 0.14
C ASN A 43 8.47 -24.41 0.74
N ASN A 44 8.85 -23.41 1.54
CA ASN A 44 10.14 -23.44 2.25
C ASN A 44 10.17 -24.54 3.32
N LEU A 45 9.04 -24.84 3.98
CA LEU A 45 8.94 -25.98 4.90
C LEU A 45 9.13 -27.31 4.16
N SER A 46 8.53 -27.49 2.96
CA SER A 46 8.73 -28.69 2.15
C SER A 46 10.20 -28.87 1.75
N ILE A 47 10.91 -27.80 1.37
CA ILE A 47 12.34 -27.86 1.09
C ILE A 47 13.13 -28.30 2.34
N GLN A 48 12.83 -27.74 3.51
CA GLN A 48 13.46 -28.13 4.77
C GLN A 48 13.18 -29.59 5.14
N TYR A 49 11.97 -30.07 4.91
CA TYR A 49 11.63 -31.47 5.13
C TYR A 49 12.37 -32.38 4.14
N ALA A 50 12.49 -32.00 2.87
CA ALA A 50 13.29 -32.71 1.89
C ALA A 50 14.76 -32.78 2.29
N GLU A 51 15.38 -31.68 2.72
CA GLU A 51 16.76 -31.65 3.21
C GLU A 51 16.95 -32.58 4.43
N ASN A 52 16.03 -32.52 5.39
CA ASN A 52 16.07 -33.40 6.56
C ASN A 52 15.92 -34.88 6.18
N MET A 53 15.06 -35.22 5.20
CA MET A 53 14.91 -36.57 4.68
C MET A 53 16.18 -37.03 3.94
N LEU A 54 16.81 -36.18 3.13
CA LEU A 54 18.09 -36.47 2.46
C LEU A 54 19.20 -36.78 3.47
N GLN A 55 19.39 -35.92 4.44
CA GLN A 55 20.38 -36.15 5.50
C GLN A 55 20.11 -37.45 6.25
N THR A 56 18.86 -37.73 6.58
CA THR A 56 18.49 -38.89 7.36
C THR A 56 18.67 -40.20 6.56
N ILE A 57 18.29 -40.24 5.28
CA ILE A 57 18.47 -41.42 4.42
C ILE A 57 19.96 -41.68 4.17
N ASP A 58 20.78 -40.66 4.03
CA ASP A 58 22.21 -40.82 3.93
C ASP A 58 22.85 -41.34 5.23
N GLN A 59 22.38 -40.88 6.40
CA GLN A 59 22.81 -41.44 7.70
C GLN A 59 22.40 -42.91 7.86
N ILE A 60 21.18 -43.28 7.43
CA ILE A 60 20.70 -44.70 7.40
C ILE A 60 21.64 -45.52 6.54
N ASN A 61 21.94 -45.04 5.32
CA ASN A 61 22.80 -45.78 4.40
C ASN A 61 24.24 -45.91 4.93
N ALA A 62 24.82 -44.82 5.49
CA ALA A 62 26.14 -44.88 6.08
C ALA A 62 26.23 -45.83 7.28
N LEU A 63 25.18 -45.86 8.13
CA LEU A 63 25.14 -46.77 9.27
C LEU A 63 24.99 -48.24 8.79
N GLN A 64 24.22 -48.48 7.76
CA GLN A 64 24.12 -49.83 7.16
C GLN A 64 25.44 -50.31 6.56
N LEU A 65 26.16 -49.46 5.85
CA LEU A 65 27.49 -49.77 5.35
C LEU A 65 28.43 -50.09 6.52
N ALA A 66 28.38 -49.34 7.63
CA ALA A 66 29.19 -49.62 8.81
C ALA A 66 28.84 -50.97 9.43
N ILE A 67 27.54 -51.32 9.54
CA ILE A 67 27.09 -52.61 10.04
C ILE A 67 27.57 -53.79 9.15
N LEU A 68 27.57 -53.59 7.85
CA LEU A 68 27.90 -54.66 6.87
C LEU A 68 29.39 -54.88 6.72
N PHE A 69 30.20 -53.81 6.74
CA PHE A 69 31.62 -53.88 6.35
C PHE A 69 32.60 -53.62 7.47
N ILE A 70 32.16 -53.08 8.64
CA ILE A 70 33.05 -52.80 9.77
C ILE A 70 32.73 -53.79 10.88
N PRO A 71 33.68 -54.68 11.22
CA PRO A 71 33.51 -55.59 12.35
C PRO A 71 33.39 -54.81 13.67
N SER A 72 32.19 -54.66 14.18
CA SER A 72 31.95 -53.95 15.44
C SER A 72 31.08 -54.81 16.37
N LYS A 73 31.45 -54.79 17.67
CA LYS A 73 30.63 -55.40 18.73
C LYS A 73 29.45 -54.52 19.15
N LYS A 74 29.34 -53.30 18.61
CA LYS A 74 28.32 -52.33 18.99
C LYS A 74 26.99 -52.67 18.33
N ASN A 75 25.93 -52.79 19.12
CA ASN A 75 24.60 -52.96 18.61
C ASN A 75 24.07 -51.60 18.07
N HIS A 76 24.00 -51.45 16.75
CA HIS A 76 23.50 -50.28 16.08
C HIS A 76 21.97 -50.27 15.85
N GLY A 77 21.24 -51.29 16.34
CA GLY A 77 19.82 -51.42 16.11
C GLY A 77 18.99 -50.25 16.63
N ASN A 78 19.28 -49.76 17.82
CA ASN A 78 18.58 -48.59 18.39
C ASN A 78 18.84 -47.32 17.62
N GLU A 79 20.07 -47.11 17.14
CA GLU A 79 20.49 -45.94 16.36
C GLU A 79 19.75 -45.95 14.98
N LEU A 80 19.72 -47.10 14.34
CA LEU A 80 19.00 -47.27 13.08
C LEU A 80 17.48 -47.10 13.24
N ALA A 81 16.90 -47.63 14.31
CA ALA A 81 15.47 -47.42 14.62
C ALA A 81 15.15 -45.91 14.84
N GLY A 82 16.02 -45.19 15.53
CA GLY A 82 15.87 -43.76 15.72
C GLY A 82 15.93 -42.96 14.40
N LEU A 83 16.78 -43.37 13.45
CA LEU A 83 16.87 -42.74 12.14
C LEU A 83 15.63 -43.03 11.29
N TYR A 84 15.09 -44.25 11.36
CA TYR A 84 13.83 -44.60 10.70
C TYR A 84 12.66 -43.78 11.24
N ASP A 85 12.53 -43.62 12.54
CA ASP A 85 11.50 -42.80 13.18
C ASP A 85 11.62 -41.32 12.76
N LYS A 86 12.83 -40.80 12.73
CA LYS A 86 13.12 -39.43 12.26
C LYS A 86 12.69 -39.23 10.81
N PHE A 87 13.04 -40.14 9.92
CA PHE A 87 12.65 -40.08 8.51
C PHE A 87 11.13 -40.12 8.35
N GLU A 88 10.46 -41.09 8.99
CA GLU A 88 9.01 -41.24 8.91
C GLU A 88 8.22 -40.09 9.49
N LYS A 89 8.71 -39.46 10.57
CA LYS A 89 8.15 -38.24 11.14
C LYS A 89 8.26 -37.08 10.15
N THR A 90 9.40 -36.94 9.49
CA THR A 90 9.62 -35.89 8.50
C THR A 90 8.77 -36.08 7.26
N LEU A 91 8.69 -37.34 6.78
CA LEU A 91 7.83 -37.74 5.65
C LEU A 91 6.35 -37.45 5.92
N ARG A 92 5.86 -37.70 7.15
CA ARG A 92 4.50 -37.35 7.55
C ARG A 92 4.26 -35.88 7.55
N LYS A 93 5.21 -35.07 8.11
CA LYS A 93 5.11 -33.61 8.08
C LYS A 93 5.02 -33.08 6.64
N GLU A 94 5.79 -33.65 5.74
CA GLU A 94 5.73 -33.30 4.33
C GLU A 94 4.40 -33.70 3.69
N ALA A 95 3.87 -34.86 4.02
CA ALA A 95 2.57 -35.29 3.54
C ALA A 95 1.40 -34.41 4.01
N ASP A 96 1.54 -33.78 5.18
CA ASP A 96 0.59 -32.82 5.73
C ASP A 96 0.78 -31.40 5.13
N ASN A 97 1.90 -31.16 4.43
CA ASN A 97 2.26 -29.85 3.86
C ASN A 97 2.18 -29.79 2.33
N VAL A 98 1.53 -30.75 1.69
CA VAL A 98 1.38 -30.80 0.22
C VAL A 98 0.66 -29.56 -0.29
N THR A 99 1.31 -28.79 -1.14
CA THR A 99 0.80 -27.52 -1.68
C THR A 99 0.83 -27.45 -3.20
N GLU A 100 1.72 -28.24 -3.83
CA GLU A 100 1.95 -28.11 -5.26
C GLU A 100 1.34 -29.30 -6.04
N PRO A 101 0.88 -29.05 -7.28
CA PRO A 101 0.38 -30.14 -8.16
C PRO A 101 1.47 -31.19 -8.45
N GLY A 102 1.13 -32.46 -8.30
CA GLY A 102 2.06 -33.58 -8.52
C GLY A 102 2.89 -33.97 -7.30
N GLU A 103 2.91 -33.17 -6.25
CA GLU A 103 3.66 -33.45 -5.02
C GLU A 103 3.09 -34.64 -4.26
N LYS A 104 1.77 -34.76 -4.24
CA LYS A 104 1.08 -35.88 -3.59
C LYS A 104 1.45 -37.25 -4.21
N GLU A 105 1.45 -37.35 -5.53
CA GLU A 105 1.82 -38.55 -6.29
C GLU A 105 3.29 -38.88 -6.05
N LEU A 106 4.15 -37.86 -6.01
CA LEU A 106 5.58 -38.02 -5.75
C LEU A 106 5.83 -38.53 -4.32
N LEU A 107 5.11 -38.03 -3.33
CA LEU A 107 5.17 -38.51 -1.93
C LEU A 107 4.66 -39.92 -1.76
N GLN A 108 3.58 -40.30 -2.45
CA GLN A 108 3.10 -41.68 -2.44
C GLN A 108 4.13 -42.63 -3.03
N SER A 109 4.75 -42.25 -4.14
CA SER A 109 5.83 -43.00 -4.78
C SER A 109 7.08 -43.09 -3.87
N LEU A 110 7.47 -42.00 -3.21
CA LEU A 110 8.57 -41.97 -2.25
C LEU A 110 8.29 -42.90 -1.06
N THR A 111 7.05 -42.89 -0.51
CA THR A 111 6.63 -43.71 0.60
C THR A 111 6.73 -45.19 0.24
N GLY A 112 6.25 -45.59 -0.95
CA GLY A 112 6.34 -46.96 -1.43
C GLY A 112 7.78 -47.43 -1.59
N GLU A 113 8.64 -46.59 -2.18
CA GLU A 113 10.05 -46.92 -2.36
C GLU A 113 10.79 -47.04 -1.02
N TYR A 114 10.51 -46.15 -0.08
CA TYR A 114 11.08 -46.20 1.26
C TYR A 114 10.66 -47.46 2.04
N GLN A 115 9.40 -47.87 1.95
CA GLN A 115 8.94 -49.13 2.58
C GLN A 115 9.63 -50.32 1.91
N SER A 116 9.75 -50.35 0.60
CA SER A 116 10.50 -51.37 -0.15
C SER A 116 11.97 -51.45 0.27
N TYR A 117 12.60 -50.26 0.50
CA TYR A 117 13.97 -50.20 1.00
C TYR A 117 14.08 -50.79 2.40
N LYS A 118 13.17 -50.47 3.36
CA LYS A 118 13.15 -51.02 4.70
C LYS A 118 13.02 -52.58 4.71
N VAL A 119 12.14 -53.08 3.85
CA VAL A 119 11.98 -54.57 3.69
C VAL A 119 13.31 -55.18 3.20
N SER A 120 13.93 -54.60 2.19
CA SER A 120 15.21 -55.12 1.68
C SER A 120 16.33 -55.01 2.71
N VAL A 121 16.33 -54.01 3.58
CA VAL A 121 17.27 -53.95 4.70
C VAL A 121 17.09 -55.07 5.68
N ALA A 122 15.83 -55.41 6.01
CA ALA A 122 15.52 -56.54 6.92
C ALA A 122 15.92 -57.91 6.33
N GLU A 123 15.87 -58.05 5.01
CA GLU A 123 16.23 -59.29 4.30
C GLU A 123 17.74 -59.55 4.21
N ILE A 124 18.59 -58.49 4.37
CA ILE A 124 20.04 -58.59 4.15
C ILE A 124 20.73 -59.60 5.06
N ASP A 125 20.20 -59.84 6.28
CA ASP A 125 20.77 -60.77 7.22
C ASP A 125 20.58 -62.22 6.81
N ALA A 126 19.57 -62.52 6.01
CA ALA A 126 19.26 -63.85 5.47
C ALA A 126 20.07 -64.18 4.21
N VAL A 127 20.79 -63.23 3.61
CA VAL A 127 21.50 -63.41 2.34
C VAL A 127 22.94 -63.84 2.58
N LYS A 128 23.46 -64.79 1.79
CA LYS A 128 24.85 -65.26 1.88
C LYS A 128 25.86 -64.21 1.52
N ASP A 129 25.65 -63.52 0.41
CA ASP A 129 26.54 -62.46 -0.07
C ASP A 129 25.88 -61.11 0.20
N LYS A 130 26.09 -60.56 1.38
CA LYS A 130 25.55 -59.29 1.83
C LYS A 130 26.07 -58.15 0.99
N SER A 131 27.35 -58.21 0.51
CA SER A 131 27.98 -57.22 -0.30
C SER A 131 27.30 -57.08 -1.66
N ALA A 132 27.18 -58.23 -2.37
CA ALA A 132 26.50 -58.25 -3.65
C ALA A 132 25.04 -57.75 -3.55
N PHE A 133 24.33 -58.20 -2.53
CA PHE A 133 22.94 -57.78 -2.27
C PHE A 133 22.83 -56.27 -2.05
N TYR A 134 23.73 -55.68 -1.23
CA TYR A 134 23.75 -54.24 -1.01
C TYR A 134 23.92 -53.47 -2.33
N PHE A 135 24.94 -53.79 -3.12
CA PHE A 135 25.23 -53.02 -4.34
C PHE A 135 24.17 -53.25 -5.43
N GLN A 136 23.55 -54.41 -5.53
CA GLN A 136 22.54 -54.72 -6.53
C GLN A 136 21.14 -54.23 -6.17
N ASN A 137 20.77 -54.15 -4.89
CA ASN A 137 19.43 -53.87 -4.47
C ASN A 137 19.31 -52.62 -3.61
N LEU A 138 20.06 -52.52 -2.50
CA LEU A 138 19.88 -51.44 -1.54
C LEU A 138 20.41 -50.07 -2.06
N LEU A 139 21.57 -50.08 -2.72
CA LEU A 139 22.15 -48.85 -3.26
C LEU A 139 21.26 -48.22 -4.34
N SER A 140 20.68 -49.04 -5.21
CA SER A 140 19.71 -48.62 -6.23
C SER A 140 18.46 -47.97 -5.61
N LYS A 141 17.87 -48.58 -4.59
CA LYS A 141 16.71 -48.06 -3.87
C LYS A 141 17.03 -46.80 -3.11
N HIS A 142 18.20 -46.75 -2.42
CA HIS A 142 18.67 -45.54 -1.76
C HIS A 142 18.79 -44.38 -2.76
N HIS A 143 19.36 -44.61 -3.95
CA HIS A 143 19.47 -43.59 -5.00
C HIS A 143 18.07 -43.15 -5.52
N SER A 144 17.18 -44.09 -5.73
CA SER A 144 15.78 -43.82 -6.14
C SER A 144 15.05 -42.92 -5.12
N ILE A 145 15.18 -43.22 -3.83
CA ILE A 145 14.60 -42.44 -2.74
C ILE A 145 15.17 -40.99 -2.78
N LYS A 146 16.47 -40.86 -2.87
CA LYS A 146 17.13 -39.52 -2.95
C LYS A 146 16.62 -38.71 -4.15
N THR A 147 16.54 -39.36 -5.31
CA THR A 147 16.02 -38.71 -6.52
C THR A 147 14.60 -38.19 -6.33
N LYS A 148 13.73 -38.96 -5.69
CA LYS A 148 12.34 -38.54 -5.40
C LYS A 148 12.31 -37.36 -4.41
N ILE A 149 13.16 -37.39 -3.37
CA ILE A 149 13.26 -36.29 -2.40
C ILE A 149 13.79 -35.01 -3.09
N TYR A 150 14.78 -35.12 -3.98
CA TYR A 150 15.26 -33.99 -4.79
C TYR A 150 14.16 -33.42 -5.68
N HIS A 151 13.32 -34.28 -6.27
CA HIS A 151 12.17 -33.83 -7.07
C HIS A 151 11.15 -33.05 -6.22
N ILE A 152 10.89 -33.46 -4.96
CA ILE A 152 10.03 -32.72 -4.04
C ILE A 152 10.63 -31.33 -3.78
N SER A 153 11.92 -31.27 -3.45
CA SER A 153 12.63 -30.00 -3.21
C SER A 153 12.61 -29.10 -4.45
N ASP A 154 12.89 -29.65 -5.62
CA ASP A 154 12.90 -28.92 -6.89
C ASP A 154 11.51 -28.38 -7.25
N LEU A 155 10.45 -29.17 -7.07
CA LEU A 155 9.08 -28.78 -7.33
C LEU A 155 8.68 -27.58 -6.47
N ASN A 156 9.00 -27.62 -5.18
CA ASN A 156 8.73 -26.54 -4.24
C ASN A 156 9.60 -25.29 -4.53
N MET A 157 10.87 -25.48 -4.91
CA MET A 157 11.74 -24.36 -5.32
C MET A 157 11.22 -23.68 -6.59
N GLN A 158 10.81 -24.44 -7.59
CA GLN A 158 10.21 -23.90 -8.81
C GLN A 158 8.90 -23.15 -8.51
N ALA A 159 8.08 -23.67 -7.59
CA ALA A 159 6.87 -23.00 -7.13
C ALA A 159 7.20 -21.64 -6.49
N ILE A 160 8.19 -21.57 -5.61
CA ILE A 160 8.67 -20.31 -5.02
C ILE A 160 9.11 -19.32 -6.11
N LEU A 161 9.93 -19.77 -7.06
CA LEU A 161 10.44 -18.91 -8.16
C LEU A 161 9.30 -18.37 -9.02
N LYS A 162 8.36 -19.22 -9.43
CA LYS A 162 7.19 -18.84 -10.22
C LYS A 162 6.27 -17.86 -9.48
N LYS A 163 6.09 -18.05 -8.18
CA LYS A 163 5.29 -17.15 -7.35
C LYS A 163 5.98 -15.80 -7.15
N ASN A 164 7.28 -15.81 -6.91
CA ASN A 164 8.06 -14.57 -6.81
C ASN A 164 7.98 -13.76 -8.11
N GLU A 165 8.05 -14.42 -9.26
CA GLU A 165 7.84 -13.75 -10.55
C GLU A 165 6.43 -13.17 -10.68
N SER A 166 5.40 -13.89 -10.25
CA SER A 166 4.01 -13.40 -10.24
C SER A 166 3.82 -12.22 -9.31
N VAL A 167 4.44 -12.22 -8.12
CA VAL A 167 4.45 -11.10 -7.18
C VAL A 167 5.12 -9.88 -7.80
N ASN A 168 6.29 -10.05 -8.44
CA ASN A 168 7.01 -8.97 -9.11
C ASN A 168 6.17 -8.36 -10.26
N GLN A 169 5.45 -9.17 -11.02
CA GLN A 169 4.55 -8.68 -12.08
C GLN A 169 3.36 -7.89 -11.49
N TYR A 170 2.76 -8.38 -10.39
CA TYR A 170 1.69 -7.68 -9.70
C TYR A 170 2.18 -6.36 -9.09
N GLU A 171 3.34 -6.38 -8.45
CA GLU A 171 3.99 -5.19 -7.89
C GLU A 171 4.22 -4.13 -8.98
N ARG A 172 4.85 -4.51 -10.09
CA ARG A 172 5.08 -3.61 -11.24
C ARG A 172 3.78 -3.02 -11.79
N ARG A 173 2.73 -3.83 -11.91
CA ARG A 173 1.41 -3.37 -12.35
C ARG A 173 0.79 -2.39 -11.37
N SER A 174 0.86 -2.67 -10.07
CA SER A 174 0.38 -1.79 -9.01
C SER A 174 1.12 -0.46 -9.00
N TYR A 175 2.44 -0.46 -9.19
CA TYR A 175 3.25 0.75 -9.34
C TYR A 175 2.79 1.61 -10.51
N VAL A 176 2.58 1.02 -11.68
CA VAL A 176 2.11 1.75 -12.87
C VAL A 176 0.75 2.37 -12.62
N ILE A 177 -0.20 1.62 -12.07
CA ILE A 177 -1.55 2.12 -11.76
C ILE A 177 -1.47 3.25 -10.73
N LEU A 178 -0.72 3.08 -9.66
CA LEU A 178 -0.54 4.12 -8.62
C LEU A 178 0.07 5.39 -9.20
N THR A 179 1.08 5.26 -10.07
CA THR A 179 1.71 6.39 -10.74
C THR A 179 0.72 7.14 -11.64
N ILE A 180 -0.12 6.43 -12.38
CA ILE A 180 -1.16 7.04 -13.22
C ILE A 180 -2.18 7.78 -12.36
N ILE A 181 -2.68 7.16 -11.28
CA ILE A 181 -3.64 7.78 -10.36
C ILE A 181 -3.02 9.04 -9.74
N ALA A 182 -1.80 8.94 -9.20
CA ALA A 182 -1.10 10.07 -8.61
C ALA A 182 -0.87 11.21 -9.60
N SER A 183 -0.52 10.89 -10.85
CA SER A 183 -0.34 11.89 -11.91
C SER A 183 -1.66 12.61 -12.26
N ILE A 184 -2.76 11.89 -12.34
CA ILE A 184 -4.09 12.47 -12.57
C ILE A 184 -4.48 13.37 -11.40
N CYS A 185 -4.36 12.91 -10.16
CA CYS A 185 -4.64 13.72 -8.97
C CYS A 185 -3.76 14.97 -8.93
N PHE A 186 -2.49 14.85 -9.25
CA PHE A 186 -1.56 15.99 -9.31
C PHE A 186 -1.99 17.04 -10.35
N LEU A 187 -2.39 16.61 -11.55
CA LEU A 187 -2.89 17.52 -12.58
C LEU A 187 -4.19 18.20 -12.16
N LEU A 188 -5.11 17.45 -11.55
CA LEU A 188 -6.37 17.99 -11.04
C LEU A 188 -6.10 19.01 -9.91
N SER A 189 -5.18 18.71 -9.00
CA SER A 189 -4.76 19.65 -7.95
C SER A 189 -4.17 20.93 -8.52
N ILE A 190 -3.34 20.85 -9.58
CA ILE A 190 -2.82 22.04 -10.27
C ILE A 190 -3.97 22.89 -10.84
N VAL A 191 -4.88 22.28 -11.58
CA VAL A 191 -6.05 22.98 -12.14
C VAL A 191 -6.85 23.63 -11.02
N PHE A 192 -7.02 22.95 -9.91
CA PHE A 192 -7.74 23.47 -8.74
C PHE A 192 -7.02 24.67 -8.12
N ILE A 193 -5.70 24.60 -7.90
CA ILE A 193 -4.89 25.67 -7.32
C ILE A 193 -4.96 26.96 -8.15
N PHE A 194 -4.98 26.84 -9.48
CA PHE A 194 -5.05 28.01 -10.35
C PHE A 194 -6.45 28.62 -10.46
N ASN A 195 -7.49 27.80 -10.42
CA ASN A 195 -8.88 28.29 -10.65
C ASN A 195 -9.60 28.66 -9.35
N PHE A 196 -9.32 27.96 -8.25
CA PHE A 196 -10.07 28.13 -7.00
C PHE A 196 -9.87 29.51 -6.34
N PRO A 197 -8.65 30.09 -6.25
CA PRO A 197 -8.46 31.42 -5.67
C PRO A 197 -9.20 32.52 -6.43
N GLY A 198 -9.26 32.42 -7.76
CA GLY A 198 -9.99 33.39 -8.59
C GLY A 198 -11.49 33.44 -8.29
N MET A 199 -12.09 32.34 -7.91
CA MET A 199 -13.53 32.28 -7.53
C MET A 199 -13.84 33.11 -6.27
N ILE A 200 -12.86 33.43 -5.46
CA ILE A 200 -13.00 34.21 -4.21
C ILE A 200 -12.31 35.57 -4.33
N SER A 201 -11.09 35.61 -4.82
CA SER A 201 -10.28 36.82 -4.93
C SER A 201 -10.85 37.85 -5.92
N ASP A 202 -11.35 37.38 -7.08
CA ASP A 202 -11.84 38.33 -8.11
C ASP A 202 -13.10 39.07 -7.68
N PRO A 203 -14.12 38.44 -7.06
CA PRO A 203 -15.26 39.19 -6.50
C PRO A 203 -14.86 40.17 -5.39
N ILE A 204 -13.94 39.78 -4.51
CA ILE A 204 -13.43 40.66 -3.44
C ILE A 204 -12.71 41.90 -4.03
N ARG A 205 -11.88 41.70 -5.06
CA ARG A 205 -11.19 42.78 -5.75
C ARG A 205 -12.17 43.75 -6.40
N GLN A 206 -13.17 43.25 -7.14
CA GLN A 206 -14.21 44.04 -7.77
C GLN A 206 -14.99 44.87 -6.74
N LEU A 207 -15.34 44.25 -5.60
CA LEU A 207 -16.00 44.93 -4.49
C LEU A 207 -15.10 46.04 -3.91
N SER A 208 -13.83 45.76 -3.69
CA SER A 208 -12.86 46.73 -3.19
C SER A 208 -12.66 47.92 -4.14
N GLU A 209 -12.55 47.66 -5.44
CA GLU A 209 -12.43 48.71 -6.47
C GLU A 209 -13.68 49.57 -6.54
N SER A 210 -14.88 48.96 -6.47
CA SER A 210 -16.15 49.66 -6.45
C SER A 210 -16.32 50.52 -5.21
N LEU A 211 -15.92 50.03 -4.04
CA LEU A 211 -15.95 50.79 -2.79
C LEU A 211 -14.98 52.00 -2.82
N LYS A 212 -13.80 51.83 -3.44
CA LYS A 212 -12.87 52.95 -3.66
C LYS A 212 -13.49 53.99 -4.59
N GLY A 213 -14.13 53.58 -5.67
CA GLY A 213 -14.84 54.49 -6.56
C GLY A 213 -15.93 55.29 -5.85
N VAL A 214 -16.71 54.62 -4.97
CA VAL A 214 -17.72 55.31 -4.13
C VAL A 214 -17.07 56.33 -3.19
N ALA A 215 -15.93 56.01 -2.57
CA ALA A 215 -15.20 56.91 -1.70
C ALA A 215 -14.63 58.14 -2.44
N GLU A 216 -14.34 57.99 -3.73
CA GLU A 216 -13.88 59.03 -4.63
C GLU A 216 -15.02 59.85 -5.26
N GLY A 217 -16.28 59.56 -4.92
CA GLY A 217 -17.48 60.26 -5.42
C GLY A 217 -18.05 59.68 -6.72
N ASN A 218 -17.57 58.55 -7.18
CA ASN A 218 -18.16 57.82 -8.29
C ASN A 218 -19.22 56.84 -7.78
N TYR A 219 -20.49 57.22 -7.85
CA TYR A 219 -21.62 56.43 -7.37
C TYR A 219 -22.22 55.51 -8.44
N ASP A 220 -21.69 55.48 -9.68
CA ASP A 220 -22.18 54.60 -10.76
C ASP A 220 -21.52 53.23 -10.64
N ILE A 221 -22.09 52.41 -9.78
CA ILE A 221 -21.57 51.08 -9.45
C ILE A 221 -22.07 50.04 -10.45
N ARG A 222 -21.15 49.39 -11.17
CA ARG A 222 -21.41 48.27 -12.06
C ARG A 222 -20.87 46.94 -11.50
N LEU A 223 -21.45 46.49 -10.40
CA LEU A 223 -21.20 45.16 -9.87
C LEU A 223 -22.29 44.20 -10.40
N ASP A 224 -21.89 43.02 -10.92
CA ASP A 224 -22.80 41.95 -11.35
C ASP A 224 -22.20 40.61 -10.91
N PHE A 225 -22.56 40.18 -9.74
CA PHE A 225 -22.20 38.85 -9.23
C PHE A 225 -23.23 37.81 -9.63
N LYS A 226 -22.89 36.92 -10.55
CA LYS A 226 -23.75 35.91 -11.18
C LYS A 226 -24.30 34.80 -10.25
N SER A 227 -24.12 34.88 -8.93
CA SER A 227 -24.59 33.83 -8.01
C SER A 227 -25.34 34.37 -6.80
N ASN A 228 -26.29 33.61 -6.30
CA ASN A 228 -26.96 33.77 -5.00
C ASN A 228 -25.93 33.48 -3.87
N SER A 229 -24.98 34.35 -3.65
CA SER A 229 -23.88 34.21 -2.70
C SER A 229 -23.82 35.45 -1.82
N GLU A 230 -23.04 35.37 -0.75
CA GLU A 230 -22.73 36.50 0.13
C GLU A 230 -22.22 37.72 -0.67
N PHE A 231 -21.61 37.50 -1.82
CA PHE A 231 -21.18 38.57 -2.73
C PHE A 231 -22.36 39.37 -3.31
N LYS A 232 -23.52 38.71 -3.54
CA LYS A 232 -24.72 39.40 -4.00
C LYS A 232 -25.35 40.27 -2.92
N GLU A 233 -25.29 39.82 -1.67
CA GLU A 233 -25.72 40.62 -0.52
C GLU A 233 -24.80 41.85 -0.33
N MET A 234 -23.47 41.66 -0.50
CA MET A 234 -22.50 42.75 -0.47
C MET A 234 -22.73 43.74 -1.62
N GLU A 235 -23.00 43.27 -2.84
CA GLU A 235 -23.39 44.11 -3.98
C GLU A 235 -24.61 44.97 -3.62
N GLY A 236 -25.65 44.38 -3.05
CA GLY A 236 -26.84 45.11 -2.60
C GLY A 236 -26.54 46.18 -1.55
N ALA A 237 -25.70 45.85 -0.57
CA ALA A 237 -25.27 46.79 0.45
C ALA A 237 -24.47 47.97 -0.13
N VAL A 238 -23.51 47.71 -1.02
CA VAL A 238 -22.69 48.71 -1.69
C VAL A 238 -23.55 49.64 -2.57
N ARG A 239 -24.53 49.07 -3.32
CA ARG A 239 -25.47 49.89 -4.11
C ARG A 239 -26.32 50.77 -3.22
N THR A 240 -26.82 50.27 -2.10
CA THR A 240 -27.62 51.02 -1.14
C THR A 240 -26.81 52.19 -0.57
N ILE A 241 -25.53 51.94 -0.22
CA ILE A 241 -24.62 53.01 0.25
C ILE A 241 -24.38 54.07 -0.82
N ALA A 242 -24.11 53.63 -2.05
CA ALA A 242 -23.89 54.56 -3.17
C ALA A 242 -25.15 55.41 -3.47
N ASP A 243 -26.34 54.82 -3.44
CA ASP A 243 -27.61 55.55 -3.63
C ASP A 243 -27.91 56.54 -2.50
N LEU A 244 -27.60 56.19 -1.26
CA LEU A 244 -27.69 57.09 -0.12
C LEU A 244 -26.77 58.28 -0.29
N LEU A 245 -25.50 58.06 -0.64
CA LEU A 245 -24.52 59.09 -0.89
C LEU A 245 -24.93 60.04 -2.01
N ARG A 246 -25.40 59.51 -3.14
CA ARG A 246 -25.92 60.29 -4.28
C ARG A 246 -27.07 61.19 -3.88
N ARG A 247 -28.01 60.74 -3.03
CA ARG A 247 -29.12 61.54 -2.51
C ARG A 247 -28.67 62.67 -1.57
N TYR A 248 -27.67 62.39 -0.73
CA TYR A 248 -27.16 63.39 0.20
C TYR A 248 -26.32 64.51 -0.46
N GLU A 249 -25.60 64.16 -1.53
CA GLU A 249 -24.80 65.15 -2.29
C GLU A 249 -25.67 66.27 -2.93
N GLY A 250 -26.91 65.93 -3.27
CA GLY A 250 -27.86 66.88 -3.86
C GLY A 250 -28.58 67.83 -2.88
N SER A 251 -28.46 67.63 -1.54
CA SER A 251 -29.32 68.30 -0.58
C SER A 251 -28.68 69.33 0.36
N GLN A 252 -27.39 69.29 0.66
CA GLN A 252 -26.63 70.31 1.40
C GLN A 252 -25.15 69.97 1.52
N MET A 253 -24.28 70.87 1.02
CA MET A 253 -22.85 70.61 0.89
C MET A 253 -22.11 70.28 2.19
N GLU A 254 -22.49 70.88 3.33
CA GLU A 254 -21.86 70.59 4.64
C GLU A 254 -22.36 69.29 5.30
N ALA A 255 -23.64 68.98 5.21
CA ALA A 255 -24.20 67.72 5.72
C ALA A 255 -23.74 66.52 4.85
N ALA A 256 -23.63 66.72 3.54
CA ALA A 256 -23.09 65.76 2.60
C ALA A 256 -21.62 65.42 2.84
N LEU A 257 -20.78 66.45 3.24
CA LEU A 257 -19.40 66.21 3.59
C LEU A 257 -19.25 65.38 4.90
N ARG A 258 -20.04 65.67 5.93
CA ARG A 258 -20.04 64.89 7.17
C ARG A 258 -20.57 63.47 6.95
N ALA A 259 -21.67 63.33 6.18
CA ALA A 259 -22.22 62.01 5.83
C ALA A 259 -21.26 61.18 4.95
N ARG A 260 -20.46 61.88 4.09
CA ARG A 260 -19.43 61.26 3.27
C ARG A 260 -18.23 60.78 4.13
N GLU A 261 -17.79 61.56 5.14
CA GLU A 261 -16.74 61.16 6.07
C GLU A 261 -17.17 59.94 6.92
N ASP A 262 -18.39 59.96 7.49
CA ASP A 262 -18.92 58.87 8.29
C ASP A 262 -19.08 57.56 7.48
N ILE A 263 -19.54 57.67 6.25
CA ILE A 263 -19.72 56.53 5.37
C ILE A 263 -18.37 56.05 4.81
N ALA A 264 -17.45 56.94 4.49
CA ALA A 264 -16.09 56.56 4.12
C ALA A 264 -15.38 55.78 5.24
N GLY A 265 -15.51 56.25 6.49
CA GLY A 265 -15.03 55.50 7.66
C GLY A 265 -15.66 54.10 7.81
N THR A 266 -16.97 54.02 7.55
CA THR A 266 -17.70 52.72 7.61
C THR A 266 -17.24 51.77 6.49
N ILE A 267 -16.99 52.32 5.29
CA ILE A 267 -16.47 51.58 4.13
C ILE A 267 -15.04 51.10 4.40
N GLU A 268 -14.18 51.96 4.94
CA GLU A 268 -12.80 51.62 5.26
C GLU A 268 -12.73 50.48 6.33
N GLN A 269 -13.56 50.59 7.34
CA GLN A 269 -13.71 49.55 8.37
C GLN A 269 -14.22 48.21 7.79
N THR A 270 -15.11 48.27 6.80
CA THR A 270 -15.62 47.07 6.11
C THR A 270 -14.53 46.46 5.21
N LEU A 271 -13.72 47.32 4.54
CA LEU A 271 -12.58 46.86 3.76
C LEU A 271 -11.47 46.25 4.62
N GLU A 272 -11.18 46.82 5.80
CA GLU A 272 -10.24 46.22 6.75
C GLU A 272 -10.72 44.84 7.25
N ARG A 273 -11.99 44.71 7.57
CA ARG A 273 -12.58 43.40 7.94
C ARG A 273 -12.53 42.41 6.81
N LEU A 274 -12.79 42.81 5.57
CA LEU A 274 -12.66 42.01 4.38
C LEU A 274 -11.22 41.60 4.10
N ARG A 275 -10.27 42.52 4.24
CA ARG A 275 -8.84 42.26 4.12
C ARG A 275 -8.34 41.32 5.22
N ALA A 276 -8.75 41.57 6.47
CA ALA A 276 -8.42 40.71 7.60
C ALA A 276 -9.02 39.29 7.43
N SER A 277 -10.25 39.18 6.95
CA SER A 277 -10.89 37.91 6.63
C SER A 277 -10.18 37.21 5.47
N HIS A 278 -9.78 37.95 4.42
CA HIS A 278 -9.02 37.40 3.31
C HIS A 278 -7.63 36.90 3.75
N GLU A 279 -6.95 37.70 4.60
CA GLU A 279 -5.64 37.35 5.12
C GLU A 279 -5.69 36.18 6.10
N GLN A 280 -6.74 36.09 6.89
CA GLN A 280 -7.02 34.96 7.78
C GLN A 280 -7.29 33.68 6.98
N ILE A 281 -8.07 33.75 5.91
CA ILE A 281 -8.34 32.62 5.00
C ILE A 281 -7.04 32.19 4.32
N ARG A 282 -6.27 33.12 3.76
CA ARG A 282 -4.99 32.84 3.10
C ARG A 282 -3.95 32.22 4.03
N ASN A 283 -3.85 32.71 5.28
CA ASN A 283 -2.87 32.21 6.24
C ASN A 283 -3.28 30.88 6.89
N LEU A 284 -4.58 30.64 7.07
CA LEU A 284 -5.10 29.36 7.59
C LEU A 284 -4.94 28.22 6.59
N ASP A 285 -5.24 28.46 5.30
CA ASP A 285 -5.23 27.39 4.31
C ASP A 285 -3.81 26.99 3.90
N ILE A 286 -2.94 27.94 3.59
CA ILE A 286 -1.58 27.63 3.10
C ILE A 286 -0.72 27.05 4.23
N LYS A 287 -0.77 27.64 5.43
CA LYS A 287 0.05 27.16 6.55
C LYS A 287 -0.39 25.77 7.02
N ARG A 288 -1.69 25.52 7.09
CA ARG A 288 -2.24 24.22 7.49
C ARG A 288 -1.95 23.13 6.45
N ILE A 289 -2.04 23.44 5.15
CA ILE A 289 -1.68 22.52 4.08
C ILE A 289 -0.17 22.22 4.08
N ILE A 290 0.68 23.23 4.33
CA ILE A 290 2.13 23.06 4.42
C ILE A 290 2.51 22.24 5.66
N ASP A 291 1.92 22.52 6.81
CA ASP A 291 2.18 21.82 8.07
C ASP A 291 1.69 20.36 8.00
N ASP A 292 0.52 20.12 7.39
CA ASP A 292 -0.02 18.77 7.18
C ASP A 292 0.84 17.97 6.17
N GLN A 293 1.36 18.61 5.12
CA GLN A 293 2.28 17.96 4.17
C GLN A 293 3.67 17.72 4.76
N SER A 294 4.19 18.63 5.58
CA SER A 294 5.46 18.45 6.28
C SER A 294 5.41 17.32 7.28
N ASN A 295 4.34 17.19 8.06
CA ASN A 295 4.11 16.08 8.95
C ASN A 295 3.98 14.73 8.22
N LEU A 296 3.38 14.72 7.02
CA LEU A 296 3.26 13.53 6.20
C LEU A 296 4.63 13.08 5.64
N ILE A 297 5.47 14.04 5.26
CA ILE A 297 6.84 13.78 4.79
C ILE A 297 7.71 13.25 5.93
N GLU A 298 7.60 13.80 7.16
CA GLU A 298 8.29 13.29 8.34
C GLU A 298 7.87 11.85 8.69
N ILE A 299 6.58 11.53 8.59
CA ILE A 299 6.08 10.17 8.84
C ILE A 299 6.60 9.19 7.79
N LEU A 300 6.67 9.60 6.51
CA LEU A 300 7.19 8.76 5.42
C LEU A 300 8.73 8.63 5.40
N GLN A 301 9.46 9.48 6.12
CA GLN A 301 10.92 9.39 6.28
C GLN A 301 11.33 8.63 7.54
N ALA A 302 10.37 8.33 8.44
CA ALA A 302 10.61 7.59 9.70
C ALA A 302 10.31 6.08 9.59
N GLU A 303 9.80 5.59 8.46
CA GLU A 303 9.71 4.18 8.06
C GLU A 303 10.85 3.82 7.07
#